data_23834cadc55b202dd666daab4ccdc871
#
_entry.id   23834cadc55b202dd666daab4ccdc871
#
_cell.length_a   1.000
_cell.length_b   1.000
_cell.length_c   1.000
_cell.angle_alpha   90.00
_cell.angle_beta   90.00
_cell.angle_gamma   90.00
#
_symmetry.space_group_name_H-M   'P 1'
#
loop_
_entity.id
_entity.type
_entity.pdbx_description
1 polymer ?
#
loop_
_entity_poly.entity_id
_entity_poly.type
_entity_poly.pdbx_seq_one_letter_code
_entity_poly.pdbx_strand_id
1 'polypeptide(L)'
;MKFNKIFLGLGVMGLALTACSDDVEYTPAEAVNTPPVYFSDNDESNVDLEEDASYFTIKAYRQNTSGESDGTVDVTLSAEDGSNATSLFTIGTITTLPLDQTLEAGQVQLAKDEENETQSVFVPTKDVAFDATTGKASIPVHFTDGNGESDIAFYFGSVSNLTQMVAYNFNTSVAGESSPYFITSINYAVQFTPWETITEGPVILRDYVILAPSTAGRQIEFEVTCQKHPIKKDFFRLLRPYEQCGYGQYVLPLDNPNYLYINAANPSEVFFSDKNGNYQLMYDTGVEFYSGVEGTIKIACNYCYNKTQTNLTWADGVVDIPFSSLSGAGEYQNGRISFGGNLTVLLPDIEGYWPSKGWTLIFPWAPSEWESLGTATYTDGFIAEYFGYPALTYEVEMEQHTETPSMYRLVGPYAFGVWPSEIAANWPEQYNLIINCEDPNFVLIEEQQIFDDGETSIVAMNADFAMTNYYGPQGGNRAYTKDEVIEMGLNDKLEEGVITINHPLIGINGSTDYVFLWEDTNWHTPTKIVLPVNEDASGVAAKAPAGDAARLNRSTMRR
;
A
#
# COMPACT_ATOMS: atom_id res chain seq x y z
N MET A 1 -7.55 -26.69 9.36
CA MET A 1 -7.22 -28.09 9.72
C MET A 1 -6.11 -28.51 8.75
N LYS A 2 -4.85 -28.59 9.19
CA LYS A 2 -3.71 -28.87 8.33
C LYS A 2 -3.66 -30.35 8.00
N PHE A 3 -3.80 -30.71 6.74
CA PHE A 3 -3.48 -32.04 6.28
C PHE A 3 -1.98 -32.12 5.98
N ASN A 4 -1.28 -32.89 6.79
CA ASN A 4 0.12 -33.20 6.54
C ASN A 4 0.24 -34.09 5.29
N LYS A 5 1.01 -33.64 4.33
CA LYS A 5 1.43 -34.46 3.19
C LYS A 5 2.35 -35.56 3.69
N ILE A 6 1.86 -36.80 3.67
CA ILE A 6 2.69 -37.97 3.88
C ILE A 6 3.28 -38.36 2.53
N PHE A 7 4.54 -38.02 2.30
CA PHE A 7 5.33 -38.63 1.25
C PHE A 7 5.67 -40.06 1.67
N LEU A 8 5.05 -41.04 1.04
CA LEU A 8 5.44 -42.43 1.17
C LEU A 8 6.65 -42.69 0.25
N GLY A 9 7.86 -42.49 0.81
CA GLY A 9 9.07 -42.96 0.18
C GLY A 9 9.09 -44.52 0.22
N LEU A 10 9.04 -45.11 -0.98
CA LEU A 10 9.28 -46.55 -1.11
C LEU A 10 10.77 -46.81 -0.82
N GLY A 11 11.08 -47.09 0.44
CA GLY A 11 12.34 -47.73 0.83
C GLY A 11 12.25 -49.22 0.52
N VAL A 12 13.01 -49.65 -0.48
CA VAL A 12 13.24 -51.09 -0.74
C VAL A 12 14.08 -51.63 0.41
N MET A 13 13.43 -52.21 1.42
CA MET A 13 14.09 -53.11 2.38
C MET A 13 14.07 -54.52 1.79
N GLY A 14 15.22 -54.96 1.33
CA GLY A 14 15.46 -56.37 1.05
C GLY A 14 15.35 -57.20 2.35
N LEU A 15 14.23 -57.86 2.54
CA LEU A 15 14.09 -58.95 3.50
C LEU A 15 14.25 -60.26 2.73
N ALA A 16 15.34 -60.95 3.01
CA ALA A 16 15.50 -62.35 2.63
C ALA A 16 14.42 -63.18 3.33
N LEU A 17 13.40 -63.59 2.61
CA LEU A 17 12.44 -64.60 3.06
C LEU A 17 12.91 -65.98 2.60
N THR A 18 13.22 -66.79 3.57
CA THR A 18 13.39 -68.23 3.42
C THR A 18 12.08 -68.85 2.88
N ALA A 19 12.27 -69.72 1.92
CA ALA A 19 11.24 -70.42 1.19
C ALA A 19 10.16 -71.07 2.06
N CYS A 20 8.91 -70.72 1.81
CA CYS A 20 7.79 -71.67 1.82
C CYS A 20 7.23 -71.66 0.41
N SER A 21 7.29 -72.81 -0.23
CA SER A 21 6.69 -73.05 -1.52
C SER A 21 5.18 -73.23 -1.34
N ASP A 22 4.46 -72.14 -1.44
CA ASP A 22 3.07 -72.20 -1.88
C ASP A 22 3.06 -71.31 -3.15
N ASP A 23 2.66 -71.93 -4.27
CA ASP A 23 2.43 -71.26 -5.53
C ASP A 23 1.28 -70.24 -5.34
N VAL A 24 1.62 -69.06 -4.81
CA VAL A 24 0.73 -67.91 -4.93
C VAL A 24 0.94 -67.41 -6.35
N GLU A 25 0.04 -67.75 -7.25
CA GLU A 25 -0.07 -67.10 -8.54
C GLU A 25 -0.10 -65.58 -8.27
N TYR A 26 1.00 -64.92 -8.56
CA TYR A 26 1.07 -63.47 -8.52
C TYR A 26 0.20 -62.96 -9.66
N THR A 27 -1.04 -62.60 -9.35
CA THR A 27 -1.87 -61.84 -10.25
C THR A 27 -1.26 -60.44 -10.29
N PRO A 28 -0.67 -60.01 -11.39
CA PRO A 28 -0.19 -58.64 -11.50
C PRO A 28 -1.35 -57.72 -11.13
N ALA A 29 -1.10 -56.74 -10.26
CA ALA A 29 -2.09 -55.70 -10.03
C ALA A 29 -2.57 -55.18 -11.39
N GLU A 30 -3.87 -55.11 -11.56
CA GLU A 30 -4.43 -54.52 -12.80
C GLU A 30 -3.74 -53.19 -13.04
N ALA A 31 -3.24 -52.99 -14.26
CA ALA A 31 -2.64 -51.74 -14.64
C ALA A 31 -3.67 -50.65 -14.37
N VAL A 32 -3.33 -49.77 -13.43
CA VAL A 32 -4.20 -48.62 -13.14
C VAL A 32 -4.37 -47.87 -14.45
N ASN A 33 -5.59 -47.86 -14.97
CA ASN A 33 -5.91 -47.14 -16.22
C ASN A 33 -5.90 -45.64 -15.88
N THR A 34 -4.72 -45.01 -15.96
CA THR A 34 -4.59 -43.58 -15.74
C THR A 34 -5.25 -42.85 -16.91
N PRO A 35 -6.15 -41.91 -16.65
CA PRO A 35 -6.77 -41.15 -17.77
C PRO A 35 -5.65 -40.44 -18.54
N PRO A 36 -5.77 -40.39 -19.87
CA PRO A 36 -4.78 -39.71 -20.71
C PRO A 36 -4.69 -38.22 -20.38
N VAL A 37 -5.78 -37.63 -19.90
CA VAL A 37 -5.92 -36.23 -19.51
C VAL A 37 -6.53 -36.14 -18.10
N TYR A 38 -6.12 -35.13 -17.32
CA TYR A 38 -6.66 -34.84 -15.99
C TYR A 38 -6.53 -33.34 -15.67
N PHE A 39 -7.12 -32.90 -14.56
CA PHE A 39 -7.00 -31.54 -14.01
C PHE A 39 -6.21 -31.56 -12.70
N SER A 40 -5.63 -30.41 -12.32
CA SER A 40 -4.90 -30.26 -11.07
C SER A 40 -5.79 -29.66 -9.99
N ASP A 41 -5.63 -30.14 -8.74
CA ASP A 41 -6.21 -29.50 -7.56
C ASP A 41 -5.42 -28.24 -7.10
N ASN A 42 -4.28 -27.98 -7.72
CA ASN A 42 -3.51 -26.77 -7.50
C ASN A 42 -3.94 -25.62 -8.42
N ASP A 43 -4.76 -25.86 -9.43
CA ASP A 43 -5.27 -24.82 -10.29
C ASP A 43 -6.33 -23.98 -9.55
N GLU A 44 -6.28 -22.68 -9.77
CA GLU A 44 -7.28 -21.77 -9.21
C GLU A 44 -8.62 -21.99 -9.88
N SER A 45 -9.60 -22.51 -9.14
CA SER A 45 -10.94 -22.81 -9.65
C SER A 45 -11.93 -21.65 -9.47
N ASN A 46 -11.59 -20.63 -8.69
CA ASN A 46 -12.36 -19.39 -8.56
C ASN A 46 -11.51 -18.24 -9.14
N VAL A 47 -11.87 -17.82 -10.33
CA VAL A 47 -11.11 -16.81 -11.09
C VAL A 47 -11.85 -15.48 -11.04
N ASP A 48 -11.28 -14.50 -10.37
CA ASP A 48 -11.77 -13.11 -10.39
C ASP A 48 -10.95 -12.34 -11.43
N LEU A 49 -11.63 -11.91 -12.50
CA LEU A 49 -10.99 -11.30 -13.66
C LEU A 49 -10.54 -9.87 -13.35
N GLU A 50 -9.38 -9.50 -13.86
CA GLU A 50 -8.88 -8.13 -13.81
C GLU A 50 -9.66 -7.21 -14.77
N GLU A 51 -9.61 -5.91 -14.53
CA GLU A 51 -10.33 -4.89 -15.31
C GLU A 51 -9.90 -4.86 -16.79
N ASP A 52 -8.67 -5.24 -17.08
CA ASP A 52 -8.08 -5.30 -18.43
C ASP A 52 -8.11 -6.70 -19.03
N ALA A 53 -8.66 -7.67 -18.31
CA ALA A 53 -8.75 -9.03 -18.82
C ALA A 53 -9.61 -9.10 -20.08
N SER A 54 -9.13 -9.86 -21.04
CA SER A 54 -9.84 -10.17 -22.29
C SER A 54 -10.05 -11.66 -22.51
N TYR A 55 -9.40 -12.48 -21.70
CA TYR A 55 -9.48 -13.94 -21.74
C TYR A 55 -9.08 -14.53 -20.37
N PHE A 56 -9.34 -15.82 -20.19
CA PHE A 56 -8.74 -16.63 -19.13
C PHE A 56 -8.39 -18.00 -19.69
N THR A 57 -7.58 -18.78 -18.97
CA THR A 57 -7.12 -20.10 -19.39
C THR A 57 -7.45 -21.17 -18.36
N ILE A 58 -7.72 -22.36 -18.85
CA ILE A 58 -7.83 -23.60 -18.07
C ILE A 58 -6.72 -24.54 -18.55
N LYS A 59 -6.05 -25.22 -17.61
CA LYS A 59 -5.01 -26.18 -17.93
C LYS A 59 -5.53 -27.61 -17.90
N ALA A 60 -5.18 -28.35 -18.94
CA ALA A 60 -5.33 -29.80 -18.98
C ALA A 60 -3.94 -30.45 -18.86
N TYR A 61 -3.86 -31.55 -18.16
CA TYR A 61 -2.59 -32.24 -17.86
C TYR A 61 -2.59 -33.66 -18.39
N ARG A 62 -1.40 -34.17 -18.72
CA ARG A 62 -1.15 -35.59 -18.96
C ARG A 62 0.02 -36.08 -18.12
N GLN A 63 -0.02 -37.34 -17.70
CA GLN A 63 1.05 -37.92 -16.89
C GLN A 63 2.26 -38.35 -17.73
N ASN A 64 2.02 -38.94 -18.89
CA ASN A 64 3.10 -39.36 -19.78
C ASN A 64 3.42 -38.24 -20.75
N THR A 65 4.65 -37.69 -20.61
CA THR A 65 5.14 -36.58 -21.44
C THR A 65 5.90 -37.03 -22.68
N SER A 66 6.10 -38.36 -22.89
CA SER A 66 6.77 -38.89 -24.08
C SER A 66 5.87 -38.85 -25.30
N GLY A 67 6.36 -38.29 -26.39
CA GLY A 67 5.66 -38.19 -27.67
C GLY A 67 4.52 -37.17 -27.64
N GLU A 68 3.97 -36.92 -28.81
CA GLU A 68 2.76 -36.14 -28.97
C GLU A 68 1.52 -36.97 -28.63
N SER A 69 0.50 -36.33 -28.09
CA SER A 69 -0.80 -36.99 -27.89
C SER A 69 -1.94 -35.97 -27.91
N ASP A 70 -3.11 -36.47 -28.31
CA ASP A 70 -4.34 -35.71 -28.34
C ASP A 70 -5.29 -36.19 -27.23
N GLY A 71 -6.13 -35.28 -26.76
CA GLY A 71 -7.20 -35.56 -25.82
C GLY A 71 -8.41 -34.70 -26.11
N THR A 72 -9.45 -34.88 -25.32
CA THR A 72 -10.67 -34.07 -25.43
C THR A 72 -11.14 -33.67 -24.01
N VAL A 73 -11.42 -32.40 -23.87
CA VAL A 73 -12.04 -31.83 -22.67
C VAL A 73 -13.46 -31.38 -23.01
N ASP A 74 -14.42 -31.92 -22.31
CA ASP A 74 -15.81 -31.49 -22.41
C ASP A 74 -16.06 -30.37 -21.38
N VAL A 75 -16.63 -29.26 -21.85
CA VAL A 75 -16.96 -28.11 -21.01
C VAL A 75 -18.45 -27.81 -21.14
N THR A 76 -19.11 -27.59 -20.00
CA THR A 76 -20.48 -27.06 -19.96
C THR A 76 -20.46 -25.69 -19.33
N LEU A 77 -20.79 -24.66 -20.10
CA LEU A 77 -20.86 -23.26 -19.66
C LEU A 77 -22.27 -22.94 -19.17
N SER A 78 -22.35 -22.29 -18.00
CA SER A 78 -23.58 -21.71 -17.48
C SER A 78 -23.29 -20.43 -16.73
N ALA A 79 -24.19 -19.45 -16.77
CA ALA A 79 -24.12 -18.26 -15.93
C ALA A 79 -25.00 -18.46 -14.68
N GLU A 80 -24.54 -17.95 -13.54
CA GLU A 80 -25.24 -18.10 -12.25
C GLU A 80 -26.63 -17.44 -12.26
N ASP A 81 -26.78 -16.33 -12.98
CA ASP A 81 -28.04 -15.63 -13.17
C ASP A 81 -29.00 -16.30 -14.16
N GLY A 82 -28.60 -17.43 -14.74
CA GLY A 82 -29.36 -18.18 -15.73
C GLY A 82 -29.38 -17.56 -17.13
N SER A 83 -28.60 -16.53 -17.41
CA SER A 83 -28.45 -15.94 -18.73
C SER A 83 -27.72 -16.89 -19.68
N ASN A 84 -27.95 -16.72 -20.98
CA ASN A 84 -27.21 -17.50 -22.00
C ASN A 84 -25.87 -16.83 -22.28
N ALA A 85 -24.80 -17.47 -21.83
CA ALA A 85 -23.41 -16.97 -21.94
C ALA A 85 -22.65 -17.57 -23.16
N THR A 86 -23.26 -18.47 -23.94
CA THR A 86 -22.54 -19.23 -24.96
C THR A 86 -21.92 -18.40 -26.08
N SER A 87 -22.46 -17.21 -26.35
CA SER A 87 -21.92 -16.29 -27.35
C SER A 87 -20.88 -15.30 -26.79
N LEU A 88 -20.68 -15.28 -25.47
CA LEU A 88 -19.74 -14.37 -24.84
C LEU A 88 -18.29 -14.86 -24.98
N PHE A 89 -18.09 -16.17 -25.06
CA PHE A 89 -16.77 -16.78 -25.02
C PHE A 89 -16.43 -17.49 -26.34
N THR A 90 -15.28 -17.13 -26.88
CA THR A 90 -14.67 -17.85 -28.02
C THR A 90 -13.59 -18.80 -27.49
N ILE A 91 -13.61 -20.05 -27.91
CA ILE A 91 -12.67 -21.09 -27.48
C ILE A 91 -11.45 -21.07 -28.40
N GLY A 92 -10.25 -21.16 -27.82
CA GLY A 92 -9.00 -21.14 -28.55
C GLY A 92 -7.78 -21.50 -27.71
N THR A 93 -6.63 -21.09 -28.20
CA THR A 93 -5.33 -21.25 -27.54
C THR A 93 -4.56 -19.94 -27.57
N ILE A 94 -3.58 -19.79 -26.70
CA ILE A 94 -2.63 -18.68 -26.74
C ILE A 94 -1.33 -19.17 -27.38
N THR A 95 -0.80 -18.42 -28.31
CA THR A 95 0.49 -18.71 -28.95
C THR A 95 1.38 -17.48 -28.99
N THR A 96 2.67 -17.69 -29.00
CA THR A 96 3.66 -16.62 -29.18
C THR A 96 4.10 -16.60 -30.64
N LEU A 97 4.00 -15.43 -31.27
CA LEU A 97 4.43 -15.22 -32.68
C LEU A 97 5.49 -14.11 -32.72
N PRO A 98 6.31 -14.05 -33.79
CA PRO A 98 7.15 -12.88 -34.05
C PRO A 98 6.31 -11.58 -34.12
N LEU A 99 6.86 -10.48 -33.60
CA LEU A 99 6.13 -9.20 -33.53
C LEU A 99 5.75 -8.63 -34.91
N ASP A 100 6.54 -8.92 -35.93
CA ASP A 100 6.33 -8.50 -37.32
C ASP A 100 5.38 -9.43 -38.10
N GLN A 101 4.98 -10.55 -37.51
CA GLN A 101 4.05 -11.48 -38.18
C GLN A 101 2.65 -10.92 -38.25
N THR A 102 2.11 -10.85 -39.46
CA THR A 102 0.72 -10.45 -39.71
C THR A 102 -0.25 -11.52 -39.21
N LEU A 103 -1.23 -11.09 -38.42
CA LEU A 103 -2.25 -11.99 -37.87
C LEU A 103 -3.24 -12.45 -38.94
N GLU A 104 -3.67 -13.71 -38.85
CA GLU A 104 -4.71 -14.30 -39.68
C GLU A 104 -6.11 -13.85 -39.22
N ALA A 105 -7.10 -14.10 -40.07
CA ALA A 105 -8.49 -13.75 -39.76
C ALA A 105 -8.99 -14.51 -38.52
N GLY A 106 -9.49 -13.76 -37.53
CA GLY A 106 -9.98 -14.28 -36.26
C GLY A 106 -8.94 -14.38 -35.15
N GLN A 107 -7.65 -14.22 -35.45
CA GLN A 107 -6.62 -14.12 -34.45
C GLN A 107 -6.66 -12.72 -33.79
N VAL A 108 -6.37 -12.66 -32.49
CA VAL A 108 -6.37 -11.42 -31.71
C VAL A 108 -5.04 -11.26 -30.98
N GLN A 109 -4.38 -10.11 -31.18
CA GLN A 109 -3.19 -9.76 -30.42
C GLN A 109 -3.59 -9.45 -28.98
N LEU A 110 -2.98 -10.11 -28.02
CA LEU A 110 -3.22 -9.92 -26.57
C LEU A 110 -2.18 -9.01 -25.93
N ALA A 111 -0.91 -9.23 -26.24
CA ALA A 111 0.20 -8.45 -25.72
C ALA A 111 1.34 -8.35 -26.73
N LYS A 112 2.21 -7.36 -26.56
CA LYS A 112 3.47 -7.19 -27.29
C LYS A 112 4.63 -7.25 -26.30
N ASP A 113 5.70 -7.89 -26.73
CA ASP A 113 6.99 -7.90 -26.06
C ASP A 113 8.01 -7.33 -27.06
N GLU A 114 8.28 -6.03 -26.92
CA GLU A 114 9.20 -5.32 -27.84
C GLU A 114 10.66 -5.71 -27.58
N GLU A 115 10.97 -6.11 -26.36
CA GLU A 115 12.33 -6.53 -25.98
C GLU A 115 12.70 -7.86 -26.64
N ASN A 116 11.78 -8.82 -26.64
CA ASN A 116 11.98 -10.13 -27.23
C ASN A 116 11.48 -10.23 -28.68
N GLU A 117 10.99 -9.12 -29.26
CA GLU A 117 10.42 -9.05 -30.60
C GLU A 117 9.29 -10.08 -30.84
N THR A 118 8.44 -10.30 -29.83
CA THR A 118 7.35 -11.27 -29.87
C THR A 118 5.99 -10.63 -29.54
N GLN A 119 4.94 -11.35 -29.88
CA GLN A 119 3.56 -11.00 -29.50
C GLN A 119 2.80 -12.25 -29.05
N SER A 120 2.00 -12.10 -28.00
CA SER A 120 1.04 -13.11 -27.56
C SER A 120 -0.25 -12.96 -28.34
N VAL A 121 -0.74 -14.06 -28.91
CA VAL A 121 -1.88 -14.05 -29.82
C VAL A 121 -2.88 -15.12 -29.41
N PHE A 122 -4.16 -14.73 -29.29
CA PHE A 122 -5.26 -15.67 -29.19
C PHE A 122 -5.58 -16.23 -30.59
N VAL A 123 -5.64 -17.57 -30.70
CA VAL A 123 -5.97 -18.29 -31.91
C VAL A 123 -7.25 -19.10 -31.68
N PRO A 124 -8.36 -18.77 -32.35
CA PRO A 124 -9.60 -19.54 -32.20
C PRO A 124 -9.43 -20.99 -32.67
N THR A 125 -9.96 -21.94 -31.88
CA THR A 125 -10.02 -23.32 -32.30
C THR A 125 -11.10 -23.48 -33.37
N LYS A 126 -10.70 -23.94 -34.55
CA LYS A 126 -11.59 -24.06 -35.70
C LYS A 126 -12.73 -25.04 -35.40
N ASP A 127 -13.94 -24.65 -35.78
CA ASP A 127 -15.16 -25.48 -35.69
C ASP A 127 -15.53 -25.92 -34.26
N VAL A 128 -14.98 -25.21 -33.20
CA VAL A 128 -15.30 -25.45 -31.79
C VAL A 128 -15.99 -24.23 -31.21
N ALA A 129 -17.21 -24.42 -30.73
CA ALA A 129 -17.98 -23.38 -30.05
C ALA A 129 -18.93 -24.03 -29.03
N PHE A 130 -19.43 -23.24 -28.08
CA PHE A 130 -20.49 -23.68 -27.18
C PHE A 130 -21.81 -23.84 -27.95
N ASP A 131 -22.48 -24.98 -27.78
CA ASP A 131 -23.83 -25.19 -28.26
C ASP A 131 -24.80 -24.22 -27.59
N ALA A 132 -25.51 -23.43 -28.36
CA ALA A 132 -26.36 -22.34 -27.86
C ALA A 132 -27.52 -22.80 -26.97
N THR A 133 -27.89 -24.08 -27.02
CA THR A 133 -29.01 -24.64 -26.25
C THR A 133 -28.54 -25.35 -24.98
N THR A 134 -27.45 -26.09 -25.09
CA THR A 134 -26.95 -26.94 -24.00
C THR A 134 -25.78 -26.35 -23.24
N GLY A 135 -25.15 -25.29 -23.77
CA GLY A 135 -23.92 -24.71 -23.20
C GLY A 135 -22.70 -25.62 -23.33
N LYS A 136 -22.75 -26.69 -24.09
CA LYS A 136 -21.67 -27.70 -24.17
C LYS A 136 -20.73 -27.43 -25.34
N ALA A 137 -19.44 -27.69 -25.07
CA ALA A 137 -18.42 -27.77 -26.10
C ALA A 137 -17.51 -28.96 -25.81
N SER A 138 -17.01 -29.64 -26.87
CA SER A 138 -15.98 -30.67 -26.78
C SER A 138 -14.71 -30.07 -27.42
N ILE A 139 -13.68 -29.87 -26.62
CA ILE A 139 -12.49 -29.10 -26.94
C ILE A 139 -11.32 -30.08 -27.14
N PRO A 140 -10.74 -30.17 -28.35
CA PRO A 140 -9.53 -30.94 -28.56
C PRO A 140 -8.35 -30.26 -27.84
N VAL A 141 -7.57 -31.06 -27.14
CA VAL A 141 -6.31 -30.62 -26.50
C VAL A 141 -5.15 -31.41 -27.07
N HIS A 142 -4.07 -30.73 -27.36
CA HIS A 142 -2.87 -31.31 -27.95
C HIS A 142 -1.71 -31.13 -26.99
N PHE A 143 -0.97 -32.21 -26.74
CA PHE A 143 0.25 -32.21 -25.90
C PHE A 143 1.46 -32.50 -26.79
N THR A 144 2.42 -31.59 -26.75
CA THR A 144 3.69 -31.74 -27.46
C THR A 144 4.64 -32.69 -26.73
N ASP A 145 5.61 -33.27 -27.43
CA ASP A 145 6.64 -34.13 -26.83
C ASP A 145 7.42 -33.38 -25.74
N GLY A 146 7.59 -34.02 -24.61
CA GLY A 146 8.23 -33.43 -23.44
C GLY A 146 7.35 -32.51 -22.59
N ASN A 147 6.13 -32.15 -23.03
CA ASN A 147 5.20 -31.29 -22.32
C ASN A 147 4.00 -32.07 -21.74
N GLY A 148 3.75 -31.90 -20.47
CA GLY A 148 2.61 -32.50 -19.75
C GLY A 148 1.40 -31.58 -19.61
N GLU A 149 1.43 -30.36 -20.15
CA GLU A 149 0.37 -29.34 -20.02
C GLU A 149 -0.15 -28.91 -21.39
N SER A 150 -1.44 -28.57 -21.45
CA SER A 150 -2.08 -27.96 -22.60
C SER A 150 -3.09 -26.92 -22.12
N ASP A 151 -2.98 -25.68 -22.61
CA ASP A 151 -3.86 -24.58 -22.22
C ASP A 151 -5.09 -24.50 -23.17
N ILE A 152 -6.26 -24.31 -22.57
CA ILE A 152 -7.50 -23.96 -23.25
C ILE A 152 -7.82 -22.51 -22.90
N ALA A 153 -7.87 -21.63 -23.89
CA ALA A 153 -8.20 -20.23 -23.69
C ALA A 153 -9.67 -19.93 -24.03
N PHE A 154 -10.28 -19.10 -23.21
CA PHE A 154 -11.64 -18.58 -23.40
C PHE A 154 -11.56 -17.07 -23.54
N TYR A 155 -11.67 -16.58 -24.75
CA TYR A 155 -11.59 -15.16 -25.08
C TYR A 155 -12.98 -14.54 -25.05
N PHE A 156 -13.13 -13.40 -24.35
CA PHE A 156 -14.38 -12.64 -24.22
C PHE A 156 -14.23 -11.16 -24.62
N GLY A 157 -13.02 -10.75 -24.99
CA GLY A 157 -12.71 -9.44 -25.56
C GLY A 157 -12.51 -8.33 -24.53
N SER A 158 -13.41 -8.20 -23.55
CA SER A 158 -13.31 -7.22 -22.46
C SER A 158 -14.27 -7.63 -21.34
N VAL A 159 -13.89 -7.33 -20.10
CA VAL A 159 -14.78 -7.52 -18.93
C VAL A 159 -16.08 -6.73 -19.04
N SER A 160 -16.12 -5.66 -19.85
CA SER A 160 -17.35 -4.92 -20.12
C SER A 160 -18.41 -5.71 -20.88
N ASN A 161 -18.04 -6.81 -21.52
CA ASN A 161 -18.96 -7.74 -22.19
C ASN A 161 -19.62 -8.71 -21.20
N LEU A 162 -19.10 -8.82 -19.99
CA LEU A 162 -19.58 -9.72 -18.95
C LEU A 162 -20.56 -8.99 -18.02
N THR A 163 -21.52 -9.73 -17.47
CA THR A 163 -22.34 -9.21 -16.38
C THR A 163 -21.51 -9.17 -15.11
N GLN A 164 -21.38 -7.99 -14.51
CA GLN A 164 -20.61 -7.79 -13.28
C GLN A 164 -21.18 -8.63 -12.14
N MET A 165 -20.30 -9.19 -11.31
CA MET A 165 -20.63 -10.00 -10.12
C MET A 165 -21.46 -11.25 -10.42
N VAL A 166 -21.52 -11.68 -11.68
CA VAL A 166 -22.13 -12.94 -12.09
C VAL A 166 -21.02 -13.95 -12.35
N ALA A 167 -21.09 -15.10 -11.69
CA ALA A 167 -20.16 -16.19 -11.94
C ALA A 167 -20.56 -16.97 -13.20
N TYR A 168 -19.60 -17.15 -14.10
CA TYR A 168 -19.68 -18.03 -15.26
C TYR A 168 -19.01 -19.35 -14.88
N ASN A 169 -19.81 -20.41 -14.82
CA ASN A 169 -19.36 -21.73 -14.41
C ASN A 169 -18.96 -22.55 -15.63
N PHE A 170 -17.70 -22.93 -15.70
CA PHE A 170 -17.14 -23.83 -16.70
C PHE A 170 -16.96 -25.21 -16.06
N ASN A 171 -18.02 -26.02 -16.11
CA ASN A 171 -17.98 -27.40 -15.63
C ASN A 171 -17.21 -28.24 -16.65
N THR A 172 -15.95 -28.52 -16.36
CA THR A 172 -15.05 -29.27 -17.22
C THR A 172 -15.01 -30.74 -16.84
N SER A 173 -14.92 -31.60 -17.85
CA SER A 173 -14.72 -33.04 -17.65
C SER A 173 -13.86 -33.60 -18.78
N VAL A 174 -13.13 -34.68 -18.49
CA VAL A 174 -12.40 -35.42 -19.49
C VAL A 174 -13.29 -36.53 -20.02
N ALA A 175 -13.37 -36.67 -21.34
CA ALA A 175 -14.08 -37.77 -21.97
C ALA A 175 -13.37 -39.10 -21.64
N GLY A 176 -13.98 -39.94 -20.83
CA GLY A 176 -13.40 -41.21 -20.43
C GLY A 176 -13.79 -41.65 -19.01
N GLU A 177 -13.11 -42.64 -18.50
CA GLU A 177 -13.41 -43.26 -17.21
C GLU A 177 -12.96 -42.38 -16.04
N SER A 178 -13.74 -42.38 -14.95
CA SER A 178 -13.33 -41.73 -13.70
C SER A 178 -12.16 -42.47 -13.09
N SER A 179 -11.14 -41.71 -12.62
CA SER A 179 -9.99 -42.27 -11.93
C SER A 179 -10.06 -41.92 -10.44
N PRO A 180 -9.75 -42.88 -9.56
CA PRO A 180 -9.63 -42.57 -8.13
C PRO A 180 -8.36 -41.79 -7.77
N TYR A 181 -7.44 -41.64 -8.72
CA TYR A 181 -6.12 -41.01 -8.51
C TYR A 181 -5.96 -39.63 -9.14
N PHE A 182 -6.84 -39.27 -10.08
CA PHE A 182 -6.76 -38.01 -10.83
C PHE A 182 -8.11 -37.32 -10.85
N ILE A 183 -8.07 -36.00 -10.85
CA ILE A 183 -9.25 -35.15 -11.03
C ILE A 183 -9.64 -35.19 -12.50
N THR A 184 -10.76 -35.82 -12.81
CA THR A 184 -11.28 -35.91 -14.18
C THR A 184 -12.44 -34.95 -14.45
N SER A 185 -12.86 -34.20 -13.41
CA SER A 185 -13.89 -33.16 -13.53
C SER A 185 -13.64 -32.08 -12.49
N ILE A 186 -13.70 -30.82 -12.92
CA ILE A 186 -13.54 -29.63 -12.07
C ILE A 186 -14.46 -28.52 -12.59
N ASN A 187 -14.98 -27.69 -11.69
CA ASN A 187 -15.71 -26.49 -12.05
C ASN A 187 -14.81 -25.27 -11.85
N TYR A 188 -14.64 -24.47 -12.90
CA TYR A 188 -14.03 -23.14 -12.80
C TYR A 188 -15.15 -22.10 -12.76
N ALA A 189 -15.21 -21.36 -11.66
CA ALA A 189 -16.13 -20.23 -11.51
C ALA A 189 -15.37 -18.94 -11.84
N VAL A 190 -15.74 -18.33 -12.97
CA VAL A 190 -15.08 -17.14 -13.51
C VAL A 190 -16.03 -15.96 -13.39
N GLN A 191 -15.59 -14.89 -12.74
CA GLN A 191 -16.40 -13.68 -12.59
C GLN A 191 -15.55 -12.43 -12.76
N PHE A 192 -16.22 -11.31 -13.03
CA PHE A 192 -15.63 -9.99 -12.95
C PHE A 192 -16.28 -9.21 -11.81
N THR A 193 -15.46 -8.83 -10.86
CA THR A 193 -15.89 -8.06 -9.69
C THR A 193 -15.23 -6.68 -9.75
N PRO A 194 -15.97 -5.62 -10.17
CA PRO A 194 -15.39 -4.29 -10.24
C PRO A 194 -15.12 -3.75 -8.85
N TRP A 195 -13.95 -3.15 -8.68
CA TRP A 195 -13.62 -2.45 -7.46
C TRP A 195 -14.43 -1.15 -7.33
N GLU A 196 -14.88 -0.84 -6.12
CA GLU A 196 -15.66 0.37 -5.82
C GLU A 196 -14.74 1.49 -5.33
N THR A 197 -14.67 2.59 -6.08
CA THR A 197 -13.92 3.77 -5.61
C THR A 197 -14.64 4.39 -4.41
N ILE A 198 -13.88 4.69 -3.37
CA ILE A 198 -14.38 5.40 -2.19
C ILE A 198 -14.62 6.86 -2.59
N THR A 199 -15.86 7.34 -2.47
CA THR A 199 -16.29 8.67 -2.92
C THR A 199 -16.96 9.49 -1.82
N GLU A 200 -17.08 8.95 -0.62
CA GLU A 200 -17.69 9.61 0.55
C GLU A 200 -16.86 10.80 1.04
N GLY A 201 -15.61 10.89 0.65
CA GLY A 201 -14.67 11.95 0.95
C GLY A 201 -13.24 11.53 0.57
N PRO A 202 -12.25 12.39 0.80
CA PRO A 202 -10.86 12.08 0.51
C PRO A 202 -10.35 10.93 1.38
N VAL A 203 -9.56 10.04 0.78
CA VAL A 203 -8.73 9.08 1.51
C VAL A 203 -7.33 9.67 1.61
N ILE A 204 -6.82 9.85 2.81
CA ILE A 204 -5.53 10.50 3.07
C ILE A 204 -4.48 9.44 3.39
N LEU A 205 -3.36 9.50 2.70
CA LEU A 205 -2.16 8.77 3.06
C LEU A 205 -1.21 9.69 3.81
N ARG A 206 -0.93 9.31 5.06
CA ARG A 206 0.08 9.94 5.92
C ARG A 206 1.32 9.07 5.90
N ASP A 207 2.45 9.58 5.41
CA ASP A 207 3.64 8.80 5.14
C ASP A 207 4.92 9.46 5.69
N TYR A 208 5.69 8.67 6.44
CA TYR A 208 7.05 9.00 6.86
C TYR A 208 8.12 8.23 6.09
N VAL A 209 7.71 7.36 5.15
CA VAL A 209 8.57 6.33 4.58
C VAL A 209 9.48 6.92 3.51
N ILE A 210 8.90 7.54 2.50
CA ILE A 210 9.60 7.89 1.27
C ILE A 210 10.51 9.08 1.45
N LEU A 211 10.07 10.08 2.18
CA LEU A 211 10.84 11.29 2.39
C LEU A 211 11.83 11.17 3.56
N ALA A 212 11.71 10.15 4.39
CA ALA A 212 12.59 9.95 5.54
C ALA A 212 14.09 9.95 5.18
N PRO A 213 14.54 9.34 4.07
CA PRO A 213 15.94 9.39 3.67
C PRO A 213 16.36 10.72 3.05
N SER A 214 15.49 11.41 2.32
CA SER A 214 15.82 12.60 1.51
C SER A 214 15.48 13.92 2.17
N THR A 215 14.50 13.95 3.06
CA THR A 215 13.94 15.18 3.65
C THR A 215 14.03 15.25 5.16
N ALA A 216 14.98 14.51 5.77
CA ALA A 216 15.17 14.48 7.21
C ALA A 216 13.94 13.99 8.00
N GLY A 217 13.13 13.12 7.42
CA GLY A 217 12.09 12.39 8.13
C GLY A 217 10.80 13.16 8.36
N ARG A 218 10.47 14.10 7.48
CA ARG A 218 9.19 14.80 7.55
C ARG A 218 8.05 13.88 7.14
N GLN A 219 6.96 13.98 7.89
CA GLN A 219 5.68 13.41 7.50
C GLN A 219 5.10 14.20 6.34
N ILE A 220 4.54 13.48 5.37
CA ILE A 220 3.71 14.06 4.33
C ILE A 220 2.30 13.49 4.43
N GLU A 221 1.32 14.30 4.06
CA GLU A 221 -0.07 13.89 3.93
C GLU A 221 -0.56 14.29 2.54
N PHE A 222 -1.21 13.37 1.86
CA PHE A 222 -1.76 13.62 0.53
C PHE A 222 -2.97 12.72 0.26
N GLU A 223 -3.83 13.16 -0.63
CA GLU A 223 -4.98 12.38 -1.06
C GLU A 223 -4.56 11.25 -1.99
N VAL A 224 -5.19 10.10 -1.84
CA VAL A 224 -4.96 8.94 -2.70
C VAL A 224 -6.27 8.35 -3.21
N THR A 225 -6.26 7.88 -4.45
CA THR A 225 -7.37 7.10 -4.99
C THR A 225 -7.38 5.72 -4.37
N CYS A 226 -8.39 5.46 -3.56
CA CYS A 226 -8.59 4.20 -2.88
C CYS A 226 -9.87 3.52 -3.36
N GLN A 227 -9.78 2.21 -3.56
CA GLN A 227 -10.91 1.37 -3.92
C GLN A 227 -11.07 0.27 -2.89
N LYS A 228 -12.31 -0.15 -2.65
CA LYS A 228 -12.66 -1.30 -1.82
C LYS A 228 -13.19 -2.44 -2.67
N HIS A 229 -12.90 -3.67 -2.28
CA HIS A 229 -13.49 -4.84 -2.93
C HIS A 229 -14.94 -5.02 -2.46
N PRO A 230 -15.92 -5.16 -3.36
CA PRO A 230 -17.34 -5.17 -2.97
C PRO A 230 -17.75 -6.42 -2.18
N ILE A 231 -17.02 -7.53 -2.35
CA ILE A 231 -17.35 -8.82 -1.72
C ILE A 231 -16.38 -9.15 -0.57
N LYS A 232 -15.06 -8.98 -0.78
CA LYS A 232 -14.06 -9.29 0.24
C LYS A 232 -14.08 -8.19 1.30
N LYS A 233 -14.37 -8.56 2.54
CA LYS A 233 -14.47 -7.61 3.65
C LYS A 233 -13.14 -6.91 3.89
N ASP A 234 -13.18 -5.58 4.05
CA ASP A 234 -12.03 -4.73 4.40
C ASP A 234 -10.78 -5.04 3.56
N PHE A 235 -11.02 -5.26 2.26
CA PHE A 235 -9.98 -5.45 1.27
C PHE A 235 -9.91 -4.23 0.36
N PHE A 236 -8.78 -3.54 0.37
CA PHE A 236 -8.58 -2.25 -0.27
C PHE A 236 -7.44 -2.32 -1.29
N ARG A 237 -7.48 -1.40 -2.27
CA ARG A 237 -6.34 -1.14 -3.14
C ARG A 237 -6.16 0.36 -3.36
N LEU A 238 -4.92 0.80 -3.43
CA LEU A 238 -4.54 2.17 -3.77
C LEU A 238 -3.99 2.18 -5.19
N LEU A 239 -4.51 3.07 -6.02
CA LEU A 239 -4.02 3.26 -7.39
C LEU A 239 -2.81 4.19 -7.36
N ARG A 240 -1.62 3.66 -7.61
CA ARG A 240 -0.37 4.43 -7.71
C ARG A 240 -0.26 5.53 -6.64
N PRO A 241 -0.29 5.19 -5.36
CA PRO A 241 -0.46 6.18 -4.30
C PRO A 241 0.60 7.28 -4.35
N TYR A 242 1.82 6.95 -4.73
CA TYR A 242 2.93 7.90 -4.72
C TYR A 242 3.00 8.83 -5.93
N GLU A 243 2.30 8.53 -7.02
CA GLU A 243 2.11 9.49 -8.12
C GLU A 243 1.26 10.69 -7.68
N GLN A 244 0.50 10.56 -6.59
CA GLN A 244 -0.44 11.55 -6.07
C GLN A 244 0.16 12.41 -4.94
N CYS A 245 1.40 12.15 -4.55
CA CYS A 245 2.02 12.79 -3.37
C CYS A 245 2.53 14.23 -3.59
N GLY A 246 2.27 14.85 -4.74
CA GLY A 246 2.80 16.18 -5.06
C GLY A 246 4.26 16.21 -5.54
N TYR A 247 4.99 15.10 -5.42
CA TYR A 247 6.38 14.93 -5.85
C TYR A 247 6.47 14.10 -7.14
N GLY A 248 5.45 14.17 -7.99
CA GLY A 248 5.34 13.37 -9.22
C GLY A 248 6.51 13.46 -10.20
N GLN A 249 7.31 14.51 -10.11
CA GLN A 249 8.55 14.66 -10.89
C GLN A 249 9.63 13.63 -10.53
N TYR A 250 9.53 12.98 -9.38
CA TYR A 250 10.46 11.94 -8.91
C TYR A 250 9.84 10.54 -9.01
N VAL A 251 8.63 10.43 -9.55
CA VAL A 251 7.95 9.14 -9.69
C VAL A 251 8.10 8.66 -11.12
N LEU A 252 8.80 7.55 -11.29
CA LEU A 252 8.91 6.89 -12.59
C LEU A 252 7.58 6.28 -13.00
N PRO A 253 7.24 6.34 -14.30
CA PRO A 253 6.09 5.61 -14.79
C PRO A 253 6.31 4.11 -14.59
N LEU A 254 5.51 3.52 -13.72
CA LEU A 254 5.50 2.06 -13.52
C LEU A 254 4.54 1.42 -14.54
N ASP A 255 4.83 0.16 -14.88
CA ASP A 255 3.93 -0.63 -15.73
C ASP A 255 2.53 -0.71 -15.11
N ASN A 256 1.54 -0.63 -15.95
CA ASN A 256 0.13 -0.54 -15.57
C ASN A 256 -0.49 -1.88 -15.17
N PRO A 257 -1.47 -1.83 -14.25
CA PRO A 257 -1.73 -0.85 -13.19
C PRO A 257 -0.95 -1.22 -11.93
N ASN A 258 -0.20 -0.27 -11.36
CA ASN A 258 0.51 -0.50 -10.10
C ASN A 258 -0.43 -0.23 -8.91
N TYR A 259 -1.12 -1.26 -8.46
CA TYR A 259 -1.95 -1.21 -7.27
C TYR A 259 -1.19 -1.67 -6.03
N LEU A 260 -1.35 -0.94 -4.94
CA LEU A 260 -1.00 -1.42 -3.60
C LEU A 260 -2.26 -2.03 -2.97
N TYR A 261 -2.29 -3.36 -2.86
CA TYR A 261 -3.39 -4.08 -2.20
C TYR A 261 -3.13 -4.20 -0.71
N ILE A 262 -4.19 -4.00 0.08
CA ILE A 262 -4.14 -4.04 1.55
C ILE A 262 -5.26 -4.96 2.04
N ASN A 263 -4.87 -6.04 2.70
CA ASN A 263 -5.83 -6.93 3.35
C ASN A 263 -5.98 -6.54 4.81
N ALA A 264 -7.15 -5.99 5.16
CA ALA A 264 -7.53 -5.58 6.51
C ALA A 264 -8.73 -6.40 7.04
N ALA A 265 -9.02 -7.56 6.45
CA ALA A 265 -10.11 -8.45 6.86
C ALA A 265 -10.01 -8.88 8.34
N ASN A 266 -8.78 -9.03 8.83
CA ASN A 266 -8.49 -9.11 10.26
C ASN A 266 -7.90 -7.76 10.73
N PRO A 267 -8.65 -6.96 11.50
CA PRO A 267 -8.20 -5.62 11.91
C PRO A 267 -6.88 -5.58 12.71
N SER A 268 -6.49 -6.67 13.34
CA SER A 268 -5.24 -6.78 14.11
C SER A 268 -4.07 -7.38 13.31
N GLU A 269 -4.31 -7.73 12.05
CA GLU A 269 -3.32 -8.40 11.18
C GLU A 269 -3.38 -7.83 9.76
N VAL A 270 -3.32 -6.52 9.63
CA VAL A 270 -3.33 -5.86 8.31
C VAL A 270 -1.98 -6.02 7.63
N PHE A 271 -1.98 -6.32 6.34
CA PHE A 271 -0.77 -6.55 5.56
C PHE A 271 -0.93 -6.17 4.09
N PHE A 272 0.19 -6.01 3.39
CA PHE A 272 0.22 -5.91 1.94
C PHE A 272 -0.09 -7.26 1.32
N SER A 273 -0.93 -7.25 0.31
CA SER A 273 -1.34 -8.48 -0.37
C SER A 273 -1.22 -8.37 -1.88
N ASP A 274 -1.25 -9.53 -2.53
CA ASP A 274 -1.56 -9.60 -3.94
C ASP A 274 -3.07 -9.37 -4.19
N LYS A 275 -3.49 -9.36 -5.43
CA LYS A 275 -4.89 -9.21 -5.84
C LYS A 275 -5.84 -10.26 -5.24
N ASN A 276 -5.32 -11.42 -4.88
CA ASN A 276 -6.09 -12.53 -4.33
C ASN A 276 -6.21 -12.44 -2.80
N GLY A 277 -5.44 -11.55 -2.17
CA GLY A 277 -5.41 -11.37 -0.72
C GLY A 277 -4.32 -12.19 -0.03
N ASN A 278 -3.39 -12.82 -0.78
CA ASN A 278 -2.23 -13.50 -0.22
C ASN A 278 -1.12 -12.50 0.13
N TYR A 279 -0.18 -12.91 0.98
CA TYR A 279 0.91 -12.05 1.42
C TYR A 279 1.79 -11.59 0.25
N GLN A 280 1.94 -10.28 0.10
CA GLN A 280 2.90 -9.65 -0.78
C GLN A 280 4.00 -8.99 0.04
N LEU A 281 5.27 -9.36 -0.21
CA LEU A 281 6.38 -8.86 0.59
C LEU A 281 6.68 -7.40 0.34
N MET A 282 6.74 -6.98 -0.91
CA MET A 282 7.20 -5.66 -1.31
C MET A 282 6.19 -4.99 -2.24
N TYR A 283 6.15 -3.68 -2.14
CA TYR A 283 5.51 -2.80 -3.10
C TYR A 283 6.53 -1.81 -3.64
N ASP A 284 6.62 -1.70 -4.96
CA ASP A 284 7.44 -0.71 -5.63
C ASP A 284 6.68 0.63 -5.68
N THR A 285 7.25 1.64 -5.06
CA THR A 285 6.61 2.96 -4.97
C THR A 285 6.70 3.76 -6.26
N GLY A 286 7.62 3.40 -7.16
CA GLY A 286 7.97 4.17 -8.34
C GLY A 286 8.82 5.41 -8.05
N VAL A 287 9.08 5.73 -6.80
CA VAL A 287 9.82 6.94 -6.42
C VAL A 287 11.33 6.73 -6.57
N GLU A 288 11.99 7.57 -7.37
CA GLU A 288 13.45 7.61 -7.45
C GLU A 288 14.05 8.12 -6.13
N PHE A 289 15.10 7.48 -5.65
CA PHE A 289 15.73 7.88 -4.40
C PHE A 289 16.44 9.23 -4.52
N TYR A 290 17.25 9.40 -5.54
CA TYR A 290 17.83 10.68 -5.98
C TYR A 290 18.45 10.53 -7.38
N SER A 291 18.66 11.66 -8.05
CA SER A 291 19.20 11.68 -9.41
C SER A 291 20.55 10.96 -9.53
N GLY A 292 20.63 10.00 -10.43
CA GLY A 292 21.85 9.26 -10.77
C GLY A 292 22.00 7.90 -10.09
N VAL A 293 21.02 7.49 -9.27
CA VAL A 293 20.90 6.10 -8.78
C VAL A 293 19.79 5.41 -9.58
N GLU A 294 20.12 4.32 -10.24
CA GLU A 294 19.12 3.52 -10.95
C GLU A 294 18.25 2.75 -9.95
N GLY A 295 16.93 2.78 -10.17
CA GLY A 295 15.96 2.07 -9.35
C GLY A 295 15.11 2.97 -8.45
N THR A 296 14.09 2.36 -7.88
CA THR A 296 13.04 3.01 -7.11
C THR A 296 13.04 2.56 -5.65
N ILE A 297 12.47 3.39 -4.78
CA ILE A 297 12.25 3.03 -3.37
C ILE A 297 11.16 1.96 -3.31
N LYS A 298 11.38 0.91 -2.52
CA LYS A 298 10.39 -0.12 -2.22
C LYS A 298 10.04 -0.13 -0.76
N ILE A 299 8.81 -0.50 -0.45
CA ILE A 299 8.36 -0.72 0.93
C ILE A 299 8.00 -2.19 1.12
N ALA A 300 8.41 -2.74 2.24
CA ALA A 300 8.16 -4.13 2.59
C ALA A 300 7.28 -4.23 3.84
N CYS A 301 6.30 -5.11 3.79
CA CYS A 301 5.47 -5.43 4.94
C CYS A 301 6.20 -6.44 5.84
N ASN A 302 6.60 -6.03 7.03
CA ASN A 302 7.35 -6.85 7.99
C ASN A 302 6.58 -8.11 8.40
N TYR A 303 5.26 -7.99 8.52
CA TYR A 303 4.40 -9.13 8.84
C TYR A 303 4.42 -10.22 7.75
N CYS A 304 4.42 -9.81 6.48
CA CYS A 304 4.52 -10.73 5.35
C CYS A 304 5.85 -11.48 5.35
N TYR A 305 6.95 -10.78 5.63
CA TYR A 305 8.25 -11.41 5.78
C TYR A 305 8.26 -12.45 6.92
N ASN A 306 7.76 -12.09 8.10
CA ASN A 306 7.67 -12.99 9.24
C ASN A 306 6.84 -14.24 8.93
N LYS A 307 5.78 -14.12 8.11
CA LYS A 307 4.90 -15.26 7.76
C LYS A 307 5.48 -16.14 6.67
N THR A 308 6.16 -15.57 5.70
CA THR A 308 6.72 -16.31 4.56
C THR A 308 8.13 -16.81 4.79
N GLN A 309 8.88 -16.21 5.72
CA GLN A 309 10.29 -16.49 6.00
C GLN A 309 11.16 -16.48 4.73
N THR A 310 10.86 -15.56 3.82
CA THR A 310 11.62 -15.38 2.58
C THR A 310 12.52 -14.17 2.71
N ASN A 311 13.68 -14.20 2.05
CA ASN A 311 14.55 -13.04 1.96
C ASN A 311 13.94 -12.03 1.00
N LEU A 312 14.07 -10.74 1.31
CA LEU A 312 13.70 -9.67 0.40
C LEU A 312 14.72 -9.58 -0.71
N THR A 313 14.25 -9.59 -1.96
CA THR A 313 15.09 -9.36 -3.12
C THR A 313 15.03 -7.88 -3.50
N TRP A 314 16.20 -7.32 -3.79
CA TRP A 314 16.34 -5.94 -4.22
C TRP A 314 17.15 -5.91 -5.51
N ALA A 315 16.65 -5.22 -6.55
CA ALA A 315 17.34 -5.06 -7.84
C ALA A 315 18.16 -6.30 -8.27
N ASP A 316 19.43 -6.32 -7.96
CA ASP A 316 20.34 -7.43 -8.25
C ASP A 316 20.84 -8.16 -6.99
N GLY A 317 20.26 -7.88 -5.82
CA GLY A 317 20.70 -8.40 -4.54
C GLY A 317 19.62 -9.03 -3.68
N VAL A 318 20.04 -9.90 -2.78
CA VAL A 318 19.23 -10.41 -1.68
C VAL A 318 19.52 -9.55 -0.45
N VAL A 319 18.49 -8.87 0.07
CA VAL A 319 18.62 -8.16 1.34
C VAL A 319 18.12 -9.05 2.45
N ASP A 320 19.03 -9.38 3.36
CA ASP A 320 18.70 -10.16 4.56
C ASP A 320 18.26 -9.19 5.66
N ILE A 321 16.95 -9.10 5.91
CA ILE A 321 16.42 -8.30 7.00
C ILE A 321 16.46 -9.17 8.27
N PRO A 322 17.20 -8.77 9.32
CA PRO A 322 17.27 -9.54 10.55
C PRO A 322 15.88 -9.72 11.16
N PHE A 323 15.52 -10.97 11.47
CA PHE A 323 14.22 -11.31 12.03
C PHE A 323 13.86 -10.48 13.28
N SER A 324 14.85 -10.15 14.11
CA SER A 324 14.69 -9.30 15.30
C SER A 324 14.30 -7.85 15.01
N SER A 325 14.47 -7.39 13.77
CA SER A 325 14.09 -6.04 13.34
C SER A 325 12.65 -5.97 12.81
N LEU A 326 12.02 -7.13 12.62
CA LEU A 326 10.68 -7.23 12.04
C LEU A 326 9.65 -7.35 13.17
N SER A 327 8.70 -6.46 13.21
CA SER A 327 7.60 -6.45 14.16
C SER A 327 6.26 -6.71 13.46
N GLY A 328 5.18 -6.79 14.21
CA GLY A 328 3.87 -7.26 13.79
C GLY A 328 3.25 -6.70 12.51
N ALA A 329 1.97 -6.92 12.39
CA ALA A 329 1.13 -6.44 11.30
C ALA A 329 0.74 -4.96 11.51
N GLY A 330 0.12 -4.37 10.48
CA GLY A 330 -0.64 -3.15 10.64
C GLY A 330 -1.97 -3.40 11.37
N GLU A 331 -2.63 -2.33 11.76
CA GLU A 331 -3.91 -2.36 12.47
C GLU A 331 -4.95 -1.53 11.68
N TYR A 332 -6.20 -2.02 11.67
CA TYR A 332 -7.33 -1.28 11.14
C TYR A 332 -8.31 -0.95 12.27
N GLN A 333 -8.37 0.31 12.66
CA GLN A 333 -9.24 0.77 13.74
C GLN A 333 -9.81 2.15 13.41
N ASN A 334 -11.08 2.35 13.75
CA ASN A 334 -11.76 3.66 13.62
C ASN A 334 -11.57 4.34 12.24
N GLY A 335 -11.67 3.56 11.16
CA GLY A 335 -11.47 4.10 9.81
C GLY A 335 -10.02 4.50 9.49
N ARG A 336 -9.04 3.97 10.19
CA ARG A 336 -7.62 4.14 9.91
C ARG A 336 -6.92 2.80 9.80
N ILE A 337 -6.11 2.64 8.74
CA ILE A 337 -5.14 1.55 8.65
C ILE A 337 -3.77 2.13 8.97
N SER A 338 -3.13 1.63 10.04
CA SER A 338 -1.82 2.09 10.47
C SER A 338 -0.83 0.95 10.52
N PHE A 339 0.34 1.14 9.94
CA PHE A 339 1.45 0.20 10.06
C PHE A 339 2.48 0.62 11.13
N GLY A 340 2.42 1.84 11.62
CA GLY A 340 3.36 2.33 12.62
C GLY A 340 4.82 2.09 12.20
N GLY A 341 5.57 1.33 13.00
CA GLY A 341 6.95 0.90 12.68
C GLY A 341 7.04 -0.46 11.97
N ASN A 342 5.94 -0.99 11.45
CA ASN A 342 5.84 -2.35 10.91
C ASN A 342 6.10 -2.46 9.40
N LEU A 343 6.65 -1.43 8.81
CA LEU A 343 7.15 -1.42 7.43
C LEU A 343 8.66 -1.19 7.40
N THR A 344 9.27 -1.67 6.35
CA THR A 344 10.70 -1.49 6.07
C THR A 344 10.87 -0.82 4.71
N VAL A 345 11.74 0.17 4.64
CA VAL A 345 12.09 0.89 3.42
C VAL A 345 13.35 0.27 2.83
N LEU A 346 13.32 -0.05 1.55
CA LEU A 346 14.43 -0.57 0.78
C LEU A 346 14.83 0.47 -0.27
N LEU A 347 16.10 0.83 -0.29
CA LEU A 347 16.64 1.81 -1.22
C LEU A 347 17.46 1.14 -2.31
N PRO A 348 17.41 1.63 -3.55
CA PRO A 348 18.21 1.07 -4.64
C PRO A 348 19.71 1.26 -4.36
N ASP A 349 20.52 0.27 -4.76
CA ASP A 349 21.99 0.26 -4.70
C ASP A 349 22.62 0.51 -3.32
N ILE A 350 21.83 0.42 -2.25
CA ILE A 350 22.28 0.56 -0.88
C ILE A 350 22.08 -0.75 -0.14
N GLU A 351 23.20 -1.34 0.33
CA GLU A 351 23.13 -2.48 1.23
C GLU A 351 22.47 -2.04 2.54
N GLY A 352 21.29 -2.61 2.84
CA GLY A 352 20.59 -2.36 4.07
C GLY A 352 19.13 -1.96 3.85
N TYR A 353 18.53 -1.58 4.96
CA TYR A 353 17.13 -1.19 5.01
C TYR A 353 16.93 -0.19 6.13
N TRP A 354 15.83 0.58 6.05
CA TRP A 354 15.43 1.47 7.12
C TRP A 354 14.02 1.12 7.62
N PRO A 355 13.85 0.98 8.96
CA PRO A 355 12.52 0.85 9.52
C PRO A 355 11.69 2.10 9.21
N SER A 356 10.44 1.90 8.81
CA SER A 356 9.47 2.99 8.66
C SER A 356 9.15 3.59 10.02
N LYS A 357 8.99 4.91 10.07
CA LYS A 357 8.54 5.62 11.28
C LYS A 357 7.02 5.67 11.40
N GLY A 358 6.30 5.49 10.30
CA GLY A 358 4.85 5.48 10.28
C GLY A 358 4.29 5.54 8.87
N TRP A 359 3.16 4.89 8.70
CA TRP A 359 2.36 4.90 7.49
C TRP A 359 0.91 4.69 7.90
N THR A 360 0.05 5.66 7.58
CA THR A 360 -1.35 5.59 7.98
C THR A 360 -2.24 6.00 6.83
N LEU A 361 -3.22 5.14 6.50
CA LEU A 361 -4.28 5.43 5.55
C LEU A 361 -5.53 5.82 6.35
N ILE A 362 -6.05 7.01 6.09
CA ILE A 362 -7.17 7.59 6.81
C ILE A 362 -8.36 7.66 5.86
N PHE A 363 -9.43 6.98 6.21
CA PHE A 363 -10.66 6.94 5.43
C PHE A 363 -11.61 8.08 5.79
N PRO A 364 -12.54 8.49 4.90
CA PRO A 364 -13.49 9.59 5.15
C PRO A 364 -14.37 9.40 6.38
N TRP A 365 -14.64 8.16 6.77
CA TRP A 365 -15.42 7.83 7.96
C TRP A 365 -14.61 7.75 9.25
N ALA A 366 -13.31 8.02 9.19
CA ALA A 366 -12.50 8.09 10.39
C ALA A 366 -12.94 9.30 11.23
N PRO A 367 -13.09 9.15 12.55
CA PRO A 367 -13.31 10.29 13.42
C PRO A 367 -12.21 11.34 13.22
N SER A 368 -12.59 12.61 13.26
CA SER A 368 -11.58 13.69 13.22
C SER A 368 -10.59 13.53 14.38
N GLU A 369 -9.33 13.70 14.11
CA GLU A 369 -8.29 13.79 15.16
C GLU A 369 -8.34 15.13 15.88
N TRP A 370 -9.04 16.09 15.29
CA TRP A 370 -9.11 17.46 15.76
C TRP A 370 -10.55 17.90 15.93
N GLU A 371 -10.81 18.62 17.02
CA GLU A 371 -12.10 19.26 17.28
C GLU A 371 -11.92 20.78 17.38
N SER A 372 -12.84 21.53 16.81
CA SER A 372 -12.79 23.00 16.85
C SER A 372 -12.99 23.50 18.27
N LEU A 373 -12.06 24.35 18.71
CA LEU A 373 -12.20 25.13 19.95
C LEU A 373 -12.83 26.51 19.69
N GLY A 374 -13.00 26.88 18.42
CA GLY A 374 -13.40 28.21 18.01
C GLY A 374 -12.21 29.07 17.56
N THR A 375 -12.34 30.37 17.66
CA THR A 375 -11.37 31.33 17.14
C THR A 375 -10.40 31.78 18.21
N ALA A 376 -9.11 31.61 17.95
CA ALA A 376 -8.01 32.11 18.79
C ALA A 376 -7.54 33.50 18.28
N THR A 377 -7.11 34.35 19.19
CA THR A 377 -6.41 35.57 18.80
C THR A 377 -4.91 35.25 18.65
N TYR A 378 -4.40 35.35 17.44
CA TYR A 378 -3.02 35.03 17.09
C TYR A 378 -2.23 36.28 16.81
N THR A 379 -1.10 36.45 17.50
CA THR A 379 -0.10 37.47 17.22
C THR A 379 1.12 36.78 16.63
N ASP A 380 1.40 37.06 15.37
CA ASP A 380 2.48 36.41 14.64
C ASP A 380 3.86 36.99 14.97
N GLY A 381 4.76 36.14 15.43
CA GLY A 381 6.18 36.42 15.63
C GLY A 381 7.08 35.53 14.78
N PHE A 382 6.51 34.66 13.89
CA PHE A 382 7.30 33.80 13.03
C PHE A 382 7.70 34.47 11.71
N ILE A 383 6.73 34.98 10.96
CA ILE A 383 7.01 35.45 9.60
C ILE A 383 6.66 36.92 9.33
N ALA A 384 5.86 37.56 10.16
CA ALA A 384 5.48 38.95 9.93
C ALA A 384 6.69 39.87 9.77
N GLU A 385 7.63 39.81 10.68
CA GLU A 385 8.85 40.63 10.64
C GLU A 385 9.77 40.27 9.46
N TYR A 386 9.82 38.99 9.09
CA TYR A 386 10.59 38.53 7.93
C TYR A 386 10.12 39.22 6.62
N PHE A 387 8.81 39.39 6.47
CA PHE A 387 8.24 40.10 5.34
C PHE A 387 8.19 41.64 5.53
N GLY A 388 8.78 42.15 6.60
CA GLY A 388 8.88 43.58 6.87
C GLY A 388 7.60 44.20 7.42
N TYR A 389 6.70 43.40 7.99
CA TYR A 389 5.50 43.87 8.67
C TYR A 389 5.76 44.03 10.16
N PRO A 390 5.14 45.01 10.85
CA PRO A 390 5.08 45.00 12.30
C PRO A 390 4.33 43.74 12.75
N ALA A 391 4.44 43.39 14.01
CA ALA A 391 3.66 42.28 14.59
C ALA A 391 2.20 42.39 14.18
N LEU A 392 1.69 41.33 13.56
CA LEU A 392 0.30 41.25 13.11
C LEU A 392 -0.52 40.44 14.09
N THR A 393 -1.65 41.00 14.51
CA THR A 393 -2.60 40.30 15.37
C THR A 393 -3.92 40.13 14.63
N TYR A 394 -4.39 38.90 14.55
CA TYR A 394 -5.59 38.53 13.82
C TYR A 394 -6.24 37.27 14.41
N GLU A 395 -7.42 36.94 13.95
CA GLU A 395 -8.17 35.79 14.41
C GLU A 395 -7.91 34.59 13.52
N VAL A 396 -7.70 33.41 14.11
CA VAL A 396 -7.43 32.15 13.43
C VAL A 396 -8.26 31.06 14.08
N GLU A 397 -8.84 30.17 13.28
CA GLU A 397 -9.49 28.96 13.79
C GLU A 397 -8.50 28.12 14.54
N MET A 398 -8.91 27.63 15.71
CA MET A 398 -8.09 26.79 16.56
C MET A 398 -8.79 25.48 16.86
N GLU A 399 -8.04 24.41 16.82
CA GLU A 399 -8.52 23.06 17.11
C GLU A 399 -7.66 22.42 18.18
N GLN A 400 -8.26 21.45 18.87
CA GLN A 400 -7.61 20.61 19.88
C GLN A 400 -7.61 19.16 19.42
N HIS A 401 -6.53 18.46 19.69
CA HIS A 401 -6.44 17.05 19.34
C HIS A 401 -7.32 16.20 20.27
N THR A 402 -8.17 15.36 19.72
CA THR A 402 -9.19 14.61 20.47
C THR A 402 -8.61 13.57 21.44
N GLU A 403 -7.48 12.96 21.10
CA GLU A 403 -6.81 11.96 21.95
C GLU A 403 -5.71 12.57 22.84
N THR A 404 -5.18 13.74 22.49
CA THR A 404 -4.14 14.45 23.23
C THR A 404 -4.58 15.90 23.47
N PRO A 405 -5.43 16.16 24.46
CA PRO A 405 -6.04 17.48 24.67
C PRO A 405 -5.05 18.64 24.97
N SER A 406 -3.79 18.33 25.21
CA SER A 406 -2.72 19.30 25.34
C SER A 406 -2.07 19.70 24.01
N MET A 407 -2.50 19.07 22.90
CA MET A 407 -2.02 19.40 21.57
C MET A 407 -3.06 20.26 20.85
N TYR A 408 -2.61 21.38 20.33
CA TYR A 408 -3.42 22.35 19.61
C TYR A 408 -2.89 22.56 18.19
N ARG A 409 -3.76 23.03 17.29
CA ARG A 409 -3.33 23.56 16.00
C ARG A 409 -4.10 24.82 15.63
N LEU A 410 -3.39 25.78 15.01
CA LEU A 410 -4.00 26.87 14.28
C LEU A 410 -4.22 26.41 12.83
N VAL A 411 -5.44 26.58 12.32
CA VAL A 411 -5.81 26.14 10.97
C VAL A 411 -5.42 27.20 9.97
N GLY A 412 -4.42 26.89 9.14
CA GLY A 412 -3.97 27.76 8.06
C GLY A 412 -3.72 29.22 8.49
N PRO A 413 -2.90 29.51 9.52
CA PRO A 413 -2.73 30.87 10.02
C PRO A 413 -2.21 31.85 8.97
N TYR A 414 -1.59 31.36 7.91
CA TYR A 414 -1.06 32.14 6.81
C TYR A 414 -1.85 31.97 5.50
N ALA A 415 -2.99 31.30 5.54
CA ALA A 415 -3.82 31.08 4.37
C ALA A 415 -4.44 32.36 3.82
N PHE A 416 -4.78 32.34 2.54
CA PHE A 416 -5.53 33.41 1.90
C PHE A 416 -6.84 33.72 2.64
N GLY A 417 -7.04 35.00 2.99
CA GLY A 417 -8.21 35.47 3.73
C GLY A 417 -8.10 35.35 5.25
N VAL A 418 -7.09 34.66 5.78
CA VAL A 418 -6.76 34.60 7.21
C VAL A 418 -5.62 35.57 7.51
N TRP A 419 -4.51 35.44 6.80
CA TRP A 419 -3.39 36.38 6.87
C TRP A 419 -3.82 37.78 6.37
N PRO A 420 -3.64 38.84 7.17
CA PRO A 420 -4.18 40.16 6.85
C PRO A 420 -3.40 40.93 5.80
N SER A 421 -2.51 40.31 5.04
CA SER A 421 -1.69 40.99 4.02
C SER A 421 -2.11 40.59 2.59
N GLU A 422 -1.81 41.49 1.62
CA GLU A 422 -2.02 41.23 0.19
C GLU A 422 -1.12 40.07 -0.35
N ILE A 423 -0.07 39.70 0.41
CA ILE A 423 0.88 38.65 0.03
C ILE A 423 0.17 37.28 0.02
N ALA A 424 -0.78 37.06 0.92
CA ALA A 424 -1.55 35.81 1.02
C ALA A 424 -2.44 35.52 -0.21
N ALA A 425 -2.56 36.42 -1.16
CA ALA A 425 -3.50 36.30 -2.27
C ALA A 425 -3.22 35.14 -3.24
N ASN A 426 -2.02 34.59 -3.24
CA ASN A 426 -1.58 33.58 -4.20
C ASN A 426 -1.14 32.25 -3.58
N TRP A 427 -1.41 32.02 -2.29
CA TRP A 427 -0.93 30.81 -1.61
C TRP A 427 -1.88 29.64 -1.85
N PRO A 428 -1.42 28.58 -2.53
CA PRO A 428 -2.30 27.48 -2.90
C PRO A 428 -2.56 26.52 -1.75
N GLU A 429 -1.70 26.49 -0.72
CA GLU A 429 -1.76 25.47 0.32
C GLU A 429 -1.93 26.08 1.71
N GLN A 430 -2.71 25.39 2.55
CA GLN A 430 -2.96 25.77 3.93
C GLN A 430 -2.11 24.88 4.84
N TYR A 431 -1.10 25.47 5.43
CA TYR A 431 -0.30 24.79 6.46
C TYR A 431 -0.84 25.15 7.83
N ASN A 432 -1.00 24.14 8.67
CA ASN A 432 -1.40 24.31 10.06
C ASN A 432 -0.18 24.54 10.94
N LEU A 433 -0.35 25.27 12.03
CA LEU A 433 0.69 25.40 13.07
C LEU A 433 0.30 24.53 14.27
N ILE A 434 1.02 23.42 14.48
CA ILE A 434 0.79 22.46 15.55
C ILE A 434 1.66 22.81 16.76
N ILE A 435 1.04 22.79 17.95
CA ILE A 435 1.63 23.24 19.19
C ILE A 435 1.37 22.18 20.26
N ASN A 436 2.42 21.69 20.88
CA ASN A 436 2.34 20.72 21.97
C ASN A 436 2.55 21.43 23.32
N CYS A 437 1.49 21.47 24.12
CA CYS A 437 1.46 22.03 25.47
C CYS A 437 1.31 20.94 26.56
N GLU A 438 1.80 19.71 26.32
CA GLU A 438 1.77 18.62 27.32
C GLU A 438 2.42 19.06 28.63
N ASP A 439 3.50 19.80 28.54
CA ASP A 439 4.02 20.57 29.66
C ASP A 439 3.76 22.07 29.45
N PRO A 440 2.89 22.68 30.23
CA PRO A 440 2.58 24.10 30.08
C PRO A 440 3.76 25.06 30.38
N ASN A 441 4.82 24.58 31.02
CA ASN A 441 6.06 25.33 31.24
C ASN A 441 7.14 25.03 30.19
N PHE A 442 6.83 24.20 29.20
CA PHE A 442 7.77 23.80 28.17
C PHE A 442 7.02 23.45 26.90
N VAL A 443 6.49 24.48 26.24
CA VAL A 443 5.70 24.35 25.03
C VAL A 443 6.61 24.00 23.87
N LEU A 444 6.21 23.03 23.06
CA LEU A 444 6.97 22.58 21.89
C LEU A 444 6.23 22.92 20.60
N ILE A 445 6.94 23.56 19.67
CA ILE A 445 6.61 23.64 18.27
C ILE A 445 7.72 22.89 17.54
N GLU A 446 7.38 21.66 17.12
CA GLU A 446 8.31 20.84 16.34
C GLU A 446 8.52 21.48 14.96
N GLU A 447 9.64 21.16 14.32
CA GLU A 447 9.93 21.63 12.96
C GLU A 447 8.81 21.23 12.01
N GLN A 448 8.13 22.22 11.46
CA GLN A 448 7.00 22.04 10.56
C GLN A 448 6.96 23.15 9.50
N GLN A 449 6.46 22.79 8.31
CA GLN A 449 6.24 23.75 7.26
C GLN A 449 5.00 24.59 7.60
N ILE A 450 5.13 25.90 7.52
CA ILE A 450 4.05 26.84 7.83
C ILE A 450 3.67 27.72 6.64
N PHE A 451 4.52 27.73 5.58
CA PHE A 451 4.33 28.58 4.44
C PHE A 451 5.04 28.04 3.20
N ASP A 452 4.43 28.15 2.04
CA ASP A 452 5.05 27.90 0.73
C ASP A 452 4.23 28.62 -0.37
N ASP A 453 4.87 29.48 -1.14
CA ASP A 453 4.26 30.20 -2.28
C ASP A 453 4.85 29.77 -3.63
N GLY A 454 5.66 28.71 -3.62
CA GLY A 454 6.38 28.19 -4.79
C GLY A 454 7.72 28.86 -5.06
N GLU A 455 7.98 30.03 -4.48
CA GLU A 455 9.26 30.74 -4.52
C GLU A 455 9.95 30.72 -3.16
N THR A 456 9.17 30.84 -2.10
CA THR A 456 9.65 30.87 -0.71
C THR A 456 8.93 29.80 0.11
N SER A 457 9.69 28.88 0.67
CA SER A 457 9.21 27.88 1.62
C SER A 457 9.74 28.21 3.02
N ILE A 458 8.86 28.26 4.03
CA ILE A 458 9.23 28.56 5.41
C ILE A 458 8.83 27.40 6.32
N VAL A 459 9.82 26.95 7.08
CA VAL A 459 9.68 25.98 8.16
C VAL A 459 9.85 26.69 9.48
N ALA A 460 8.99 26.40 10.45
CA ALA A 460 9.04 26.99 11.79
C ALA A 460 9.28 25.92 12.86
N MET A 461 9.93 26.34 13.94
CA MET A 461 10.02 25.63 15.21
C MET A 461 10.21 26.64 16.34
N ASN A 462 10.22 26.20 17.59
CA ASN A 462 10.62 27.06 18.70
C ASN A 462 11.94 26.64 19.32
N ALA A 463 12.50 27.51 20.18
CA ALA A 463 13.78 27.25 20.85
C ALA A 463 13.74 25.99 21.72
N ASP A 464 12.64 25.71 22.40
CA ASP A 464 12.47 24.52 23.23
C ASP A 464 12.74 23.25 22.45
N PHE A 465 12.14 23.14 21.28
CA PHE A 465 12.34 22.01 20.37
C PHE A 465 13.77 22.00 19.80
N ALA A 466 14.25 23.13 19.30
CA ALA A 466 15.57 23.25 18.68
C ALA A 466 16.71 22.89 19.66
N MET A 467 16.67 23.41 20.86
CA MET A 467 17.72 23.18 21.89
C MET A 467 17.74 21.74 22.40
N THR A 468 16.57 21.12 22.50
CA THR A 468 16.50 19.71 22.96
C THR A 468 16.76 18.69 21.87
N ASN A 469 16.79 19.08 20.58
CA ASN A 469 16.97 18.16 19.47
C ASN A 469 18.21 18.43 18.61
N TYR A 470 18.60 19.70 18.41
CA TYR A 470 19.66 20.07 17.46
C TYR A 470 20.86 20.76 18.10
N TYR A 471 20.65 21.59 19.11
CA TYR A 471 21.70 22.42 19.70
C TYR A 471 22.12 21.88 21.06
N GLY A 472 23.39 21.88 21.33
CA GLY A 472 23.94 21.43 22.61
C GLY A 472 25.02 22.36 23.14
N PRO A 473 25.47 22.14 24.38
CA PRO A 473 26.55 22.92 24.98
C PRO A 473 27.80 22.89 24.11
N GLN A 474 28.49 24.02 23.95
CA GLN A 474 29.75 24.09 23.22
C GLN A 474 30.75 23.07 23.77
N GLY A 475 31.22 22.18 22.88
CA GLY A 475 32.11 21.07 23.23
C GLY A 475 31.42 19.79 23.72
N GLY A 476 30.08 19.74 23.71
CA GLY A 476 29.29 18.55 24.02
C GLY A 476 28.74 17.86 22.74
N ASN A 477 28.65 16.53 22.77
CA ASN A 477 28.06 15.75 21.70
C ASN A 477 26.58 15.40 21.95
N ARG A 478 25.88 16.19 22.74
CA ARG A 478 24.48 15.98 23.10
C ARG A 478 23.67 17.27 23.01
N ALA A 479 22.38 17.18 22.76
CA ALA A 479 21.45 18.29 22.89
C ALA A 479 21.28 18.70 24.36
N TYR A 480 20.79 19.92 24.62
CA TYR A 480 20.41 20.35 25.95
C TYR A 480 19.27 19.48 26.51
N THR A 481 19.27 19.30 27.83
CA THR A 481 18.09 18.74 28.50
C THR A 481 17.04 19.83 28.67
N LYS A 482 15.79 19.44 28.89
CA LYS A 482 14.70 20.35 29.19
C LYS A 482 15.01 21.27 30.37
N ASP A 483 15.57 20.72 31.46
CA ASP A 483 15.91 21.49 32.67
C ASP A 483 16.96 22.56 32.37
N GLU A 484 17.96 22.23 31.55
CA GLU A 484 18.98 23.21 31.12
C GLU A 484 18.36 24.35 30.29
N VAL A 485 17.39 24.05 29.40
CA VAL A 485 16.69 25.09 28.63
C VAL A 485 15.86 26.00 29.54
N ILE A 486 15.19 25.43 30.54
CA ILE A 486 14.44 26.19 31.54
C ILE A 486 15.38 27.07 32.39
N GLU A 487 16.51 26.53 32.81
CA GLU A 487 17.51 27.29 33.58
C GLU A 487 18.09 28.47 32.77
N MET A 488 18.20 28.31 31.46
CA MET A 488 18.61 29.40 30.55
C MET A 488 17.51 30.45 30.33
N GLY A 489 16.26 30.18 30.75
CA GLY A 489 15.12 31.07 30.56
C GLY A 489 14.64 31.17 29.13
N LEU A 490 14.92 30.16 28.30
CA LEU A 490 14.53 30.10 26.91
C LEU A 490 13.19 29.38 26.69
N ASN A 491 12.62 28.81 27.75
CA ASN A 491 11.41 28.01 27.66
C ASN A 491 10.14 28.84 27.37
N ASP A 492 9.34 28.32 26.48
CA ASP A 492 8.03 28.86 26.12
C ASP A 492 6.93 28.28 27.01
N LYS A 493 5.77 28.97 27.14
CA LYS A 493 4.79 28.66 28.17
C LYS A 493 3.34 28.81 27.70
N LEU A 494 2.50 28.00 28.33
CA LEU A 494 1.05 28.20 28.36
C LEU A 494 0.65 28.67 29.78
N GLU A 495 0.29 29.93 29.93
CA GLU A 495 -0.14 30.51 31.21
C GLU A 495 -1.47 31.25 31.02
N GLU A 496 -2.44 30.99 31.89
CA GLU A 496 -3.74 31.67 31.92
C GLU A 496 -4.49 31.68 30.57
N GLY A 497 -4.36 30.60 29.78
CA GLY A 497 -5.00 30.50 28.48
C GLY A 497 -4.25 31.23 27.34
N VAL A 498 -3.03 31.66 27.60
CA VAL A 498 -2.16 32.27 26.58
C VAL A 498 -0.91 31.42 26.36
N ILE A 499 -0.71 30.96 25.14
CA ILE A 499 0.56 30.37 24.72
C ILE A 499 1.47 31.49 24.26
N THR A 500 2.65 31.57 24.87
CA THR A 500 3.66 32.58 24.52
C THR A 500 4.92 31.87 24.04
N ILE A 501 5.33 32.14 22.81
CA ILE A 501 6.55 31.68 22.17
C ILE A 501 7.48 32.88 22.07
N ASN A 502 8.46 32.92 22.93
CA ASN A 502 9.40 34.04 23.04
C ASN A 502 10.55 33.94 22.03
N HIS A 503 10.83 32.70 21.58
CA HIS A 503 12.00 32.41 20.76
C HIS A 503 11.59 31.57 19.55
N PRO A 504 10.80 32.16 18.60
CA PRO A 504 10.46 31.48 17.34
C PRO A 504 11.70 31.39 16.44
N LEU A 505 11.77 30.32 15.66
CA LEU A 505 12.83 30.07 14.70
C LEU A 505 12.21 29.75 13.35
N ILE A 506 12.81 30.25 12.30
CA ILE A 506 12.41 29.92 10.92
C ILE A 506 13.59 29.43 10.08
N GLY A 507 13.34 28.46 9.21
CA GLY A 507 14.21 28.04 8.12
C GLY A 507 13.58 28.42 6.78
N ILE A 508 14.39 28.90 5.83
CA ILE A 508 13.91 29.44 4.56
C ILE A 508 14.51 28.65 3.41
N ASN A 509 13.66 28.20 2.46
CA ASN A 509 14.05 27.54 1.21
C ASN A 509 14.99 26.33 1.39
N GLY A 510 14.71 25.50 2.39
CA GLY A 510 15.53 24.33 2.68
C GLY A 510 16.93 24.66 3.23
N SER A 511 17.18 25.92 3.59
CA SER A 511 18.39 26.31 4.30
C SER A 511 18.49 25.55 5.62
N THR A 512 19.67 24.96 5.87
CA THR A 512 19.98 24.34 7.16
C THR A 512 20.36 25.38 8.22
N ASP A 513 20.49 26.63 7.82
CA ASP A 513 20.81 27.73 8.71
C ASP A 513 19.50 28.38 9.13
N TYR A 514 19.00 27.97 10.29
CA TYR A 514 17.82 28.60 10.90
C TYR A 514 18.17 30.00 11.35
N VAL A 515 17.32 30.95 11.01
CA VAL A 515 17.44 32.31 11.52
C VAL A 515 16.92 32.29 12.96
N PHE A 516 17.81 32.50 13.90
CA PHE A 516 17.44 32.70 15.29
C PHE A 516 16.87 34.12 15.44
N LEU A 517 15.56 34.23 15.40
CA LEU A 517 14.90 35.54 15.45
C LEU A 517 15.19 36.35 16.71
N TRP A 518 15.65 35.69 17.80
CA TRP A 518 16.03 36.39 19.03
C TRP A 518 17.48 36.91 19.06
N GLU A 519 18.36 36.44 18.19
CA GLU A 519 19.75 36.92 18.13
C GLU A 519 19.86 38.23 17.34
N ASP A 520 18.92 38.52 16.46
CA ASP A 520 18.85 39.81 15.79
C ASP A 520 18.08 40.79 16.67
N THR A 521 18.82 41.80 17.16
CA THR A 521 18.28 42.84 18.06
C THR A 521 17.14 43.66 17.47
N ASN A 522 16.76 43.43 16.21
CA ASN A 522 15.66 44.10 15.52
C ASN A 522 14.37 43.26 15.46
N TRP A 523 14.39 41.99 15.86
CA TRP A 523 13.29 41.04 15.71
C TRP A 523 12.85 40.51 17.07
N HIS A 524 11.84 41.15 17.70
CA HIS A 524 11.53 40.92 19.10
C HIS A 524 10.06 40.69 19.43
N THR A 525 9.24 40.38 18.42
CA THR A 525 7.84 40.14 18.72
C THR A 525 7.61 38.68 19.10
N PRO A 526 7.29 38.37 20.36
CA PRO A 526 6.87 37.03 20.73
C PRO A 526 5.61 36.63 19.96
N THR A 527 5.56 35.38 19.54
CA THR A 527 4.28 34.80 19.07
C THR A 527 3.37 34.59 20.28
N LYS A 528 2.14 35.07 20.18
CA LYS A 528 1.12 34.89 21.23
C LYS A 528 -0.14 34.30 20.64
N ILE A 529 -0.70 33.31 21.35
CA ILE A 529 -1.94 32.66 21.00
C ILE A 529 -2.85 32.69 22.20
N VAL A 530 -3.91 33.51 22.14
CA VAL A 530 -4.93 33.54 23.19
C VAL A 530 -5.96 32.48 22.82
N LEU A 531 -6.09 31.46 23.69
CA LEU A 531 -7.03 30.37 23.50
C LEU A 531 -8.47 30.89 23.50
N PRO A 532 -9.38 30.30 22.71
CA PRO A 532 -10.81 30.62 22.76
C PRO A 532 -11.37 30.42 24.17
N VAL A 533 -12.19 31.35 24.63
CA VAL A 533 -12.90 31.22 25.91
C VAL A 533 -14.16 30.41 25.67
N ASN A 534 -14.24 29.21 26.20
CA ASN A 534 -15.49 28.44 26.21
C ASN A 534 -16.51 29.14 27.11
N GLU A 535 -17.45 29.88 26.54
CA GLU A 535 -18.52 30.56 27.30
C GLU A 535 -19.45 29.58 28.05
N ASP A 536 -19.47 28.30 27.66
CA ASP A 536 -20.29 27.25 28.31
C ASP A 536 -19.64 26.67 29.60
N ALA A 537 -18.36 26.96 29.87
CA ALA A 537 -17.67 26.54 31.06
C ALA A 537 -17.66 27.65 32.13
N SER A 538 -18.83 28.15 32.50
CA SER A 538 -18.95 29.04 33.66
C SER A 538 -18.62 28.29 34.95
N GLY A 539 -17.35 28.27 35.32
CA GLY A 539 -16.94 27.87 36.65
C GLY A 539 -15.63 27.11 36.87
N VAL A 540 -14.92 26.73 35.83
CA VAL A 540 -13.62 26.08 36.03
C VAL A 540 -12.61 26.76 35.10
N ALA A 541 -11.71 27.56 35.69
CA ALA A 541 -10.47 27.95 35.00
C ALA A 541 -9.86 26.69 34.41
N ALA A 542 -9.53 26.71 33.13
CA ALA A 542 -8.97 25.57 32.41
C ALA A 542 -7.70 25.10 33.17
N LYS A 543 -7.88 24.13 34.05
CA LYS A 543 -6.79 23.39 34.62
C LYS A 543 -6.34 22.47 33.48
N ALA A 544 -5.17 22.76 32.93
CA ALA A 544 -4.54 21.83 32.01
C ALA A 544 -4.69 20.41 32.60
N PRO A 545 -5.27 19.45 31.88
CA PRO A 545 -5.39 18.11 32.41
C PRO A 545 -3.99 17.60 32.68
N ALA A 546 -3.75 17.12 33.91
CA ALA A 546 -2.54 16.37 34.22
C ALA A 546 -2.67 15.04 33.45
N GLY A 547 -2.21 15.04 32.22
CA GLY A 547 -2.27 13.89 31.34
C GLY A 547 -1.23 12.87 31.74
N ASP A 548 -1.65 11.62 31.88
CA ASP A 548 -0.74 10.47 31.89
C ASP A 548 0.03 10.46 30.57
N ALA A 549 1.35 10.51 30.67
CA ALA A 549 2.28 10.67 29.58
C ALA A 549 2.16 9.54 28.54
N ALA A 550 1.33 9.75 27.51
CA ALA A 550 1.49 9.03 26.26
C ALA A 550 2.73 9.62 25.55
N ARG A 551 3.79 8.83 25.44
CA ARG A 551 5.02 9.23 24.75
C ARG A 551 4.70 9.47 23.29
N LEU A 552 4.64 10.73 22.87
CA LEU A 552 4.77 11.09 21.48
C LEU A 552 6.11 10.56 20.96
N ASN A 553 6.06 9.76 19.91
CA ASN A 553 7.26 9.33 19.22
C ASN A 553 7.96 10.56 18.66
N ARG A 554 9.06 10.95 19.28
CA ARG A 554 9.87 12.07 18.82
C ARG A 554 10.44 11.73 17.46
N SER A 555 10.02 12.48 16.44
CA SER A 555 10.68 12.45 15.14
C SER A 555 12.11 13.00 15.34
N THR A 556 13.09 12.12 15.31
CA THR A 556 14.49 12.54 15.31
C THR A 556 14.89 12.79 13.86
N MET A 557 14.78 14.02 13.43
CA MET A 557 15.45 14.43 12.20
C MET A 557 16.97 14.38 12.42
N ARG A 558 17.66 13.64 11.56
CA ARG A 558 19.12 13.70 11.45
C ARG A 558 19.46 14.60 10.29
N ARG A 559 20.32 15.54 10.54
CA ARG A 559 21.08 16.24 9.51
C ARG A 559 22.09 15.31 8.84
#